data_61c95f51c882941a0c0b6ee9e3f40920
#
_entry.id   61c95f51c882941a0c0b6ee9e3f40920
#
_cell.length_a   1.000
_cell.length_b   1.000
_cell.length_c   1.000
_cell.angle_alpha   90.00
_cell.angle_beta   90.00
_cell.angle_gamma   90.00
#
_symmetry.space_group_name_H-M   'P 1'
#
loop_
_entity.id
_entity.type
_entity.pdbx_description
1 polymer ?
#
loop_
_entity_poly.entity_id
_entity_poly.type
_entity_poly.pdbx_seq_one_letter_code
_entity_poly.pdbx_strand_id
1 'polypeptide(L)' 'MDIGKKLKELRLQNDLTLGDLASRSELTKGFLSQVERNLTMPSIATLEDIL' A
#
# COMPACT_ATOMS: atom_id res chain seq x y z
N MET A 1 1.62 -15.34 -4.17
CA MET A 1 1.83 -13.95 -4.61
C MET A 1 2.18 -13.07 -3.41
N ASP A 2 3.17 -12.23 -3.54
CA ASP A 2 3.59 -11.33 -2.48
C ASP A 2 2.90 -9.96 -2.68
N ILE A 3 1.80 -9.75 -1.97
CA ILE A 3 0.99 -8.54 -2.10
C ILE A 3 1.79 -7.31 -1.66
N GLY A 4 2.54 -7.42 -0.58
CA GLY A 4 3.33 -6.28 -0.08
C GLY A 4 4.40 -5.84 -1.06
N LYS A 5 5.11 -6.79 -1.64
CA LYS A 5 6.13 -6.50 -2.64
C LYS A 5 5.52 -5.87 -3.89
N LYS A 6 4.40 -6.41 -4.34
CA LYS A 6 3.71 -5.89 -5.53
C LYS A 6 3.22 -4.47 -5.29
N LEU A 7 2.67 -4.20 -4.12
CA LEU A 7 2.20 -2.86 -3.77
C LEU A 7 3.36 -1.87 -3.77
N LYS A 8 4.49 -2.26 -3.18
CA LYS A 8 5.67 -1.40 -3.15
C LYS A 8 6.19 -1.11 -4.56
N GLU A 9 6.23 -2.13 -5.42
CA GLU A 9 6.66 -1.96 -6.81
C GLU A 9 5.78 -0.96 -7.54
N LEU A 10 4.47 -1.10 -7.41
CA LEU A 10 3.52 -0.20 -8.06
C LEU A 10 3.69 1.23 -7.55
N ARG A 11 3.87 1.38 -6.23
CA ARG A 11 4.09 2.69 -5.64
C ARG A 11 5.33 3.37 -6.22
N LEU A 12 6.44 2.65 -6.27
CA LEU A 12 7.71 3.18 -6.77
C LEU A 12 7.64 3.47 -8.28
N GLN A 13 6.93 2.65 -9.04
CA GLN A 13 6.74 2.88 -10.49
C GLN A 13 5.99 4.17 -10.76
N ASN A 14 5.17 4.62 -9.82
CA ASN A 14 4.40 5.85 -9.92
C ASN A 14 5.06 7.02 -9.19
N ASP A 15 6.29 6.84 -8.73
CA ASP A 15 7.07 7.87 -8.01
C ASP A 15 6.35 8.38 -6.76
N LEU A 16 5.66 7.48 -6.04
CA LEU A 16 4.93 7.84 -4.84
C LEU A 16 5.69 7.45 -3.58
N THR A 17 5.67 8.34 -2.59
CA THR A 17 6.12 7.98 -1.25
C THR A 17 4.99 7.25 -0.52
N LEU A 18 5.31 6.63 0.63
CA LEU A 18 4.27 6.03 1.48
C LEU A 18 3.24 7.08 1.90
N GLY A 19 3.69 8.29 2.22
CA GLY A 19 2.80 9.38 2.59
C GLY A 19 1.87 9.77 1.45
N ASP A 20 2.39 9.82 0.21
CA ASP A 20 1.58 10.13 -0.97
C ASP A 20 0.49 9.08 -1.17
N LEU A 21 0.86 7.80 -1.07
CA LEU A 21 -0.11 6.72 -1.25
C LEU A 21 -1.15 6.71 -0.14
N ALA A 22 -0.72 6.94 1.11
CA ALA A 22 -1.63 7.01 2.25
C ALA A 22 -2.66 8.11 2.06
N SER A 23 -2.23 9.28 1.60
CA SER A 23 -3.11 10.41 1.36
C SER A 23 -4.15 10.09 0.29
N ARG A 24 -3.73 9.43 -0.79
CA ARG A 24 -4.62 9.08 -1.90
C ARG A 24 -5.66 8.04 -1.54
N SER A 25 -5.29 7.09 -0.68
CA SER A 25 -6.15 5.96 -0.32
C SER A 25 -6.91 6.17 0.98
N GLU A 26 -6.71 7.31 1.63
CA GLU A 26 -7.30 7.63 2.95
C GLU A 26 -6.87 6.63 4.03
N LEU A 27 -5.68 6.08 3.89
CA LEU A 27 -5.09 5.15 4.85
C LEU A 27 -3.93 5.82 5.57
N THR A 28 -3.42 5.15 6.60
CA THR A 28 -2.24 5.67 7.29
C THR A 28 -0.96 5.14 6.64
N LYS A 29 0.08 5.94 6.74
CA LYS A 29 1.41 5.57 6.30
C LYS A 29 1.91 4.32 7.03
N GLY A 30 1.65 4.24 8.35
CA GLY A 30 2.04 3.08 9.14
C GLY A 30 1.36 1.79 8.68
N PHE A 31 0.07 1.86 8.35
CA PHE A 31 -0.67 0.70 7.85
C PHE A 31 -0.07 0.23 6.51
N LEU A 32 0.18 1.15 5.59
CA LEU A 32 0.75 0.81 4.28
C LEU A 32 2.16 0.23 4.42
N SER A 33 2.95 0.77 5.34
CA SER A 33 4.27 0.22 5.61
C SER A 33 4.17 -1.24 6.08
N GLN A 34 3.22 -1.54 6.95
CA GLN A 34 3.00 -2.91 7.42
C GLN A 34 2.55 -3.84 6.29
N VAL A 35 1.69 -3.37 5.39
CA VAL A 35 1.25 -4.14 4.23
C VAL A 35 2.43 -4.45 3.32
N GLU A 36 3.27 -3.46 3.02
CA GLU A 36 4.43 -3.64 2.14
C GLU A 36 5.45 -4.62 2.73
N ARG A 37 5.50 -4.73 4.05
CA ARG A 37 6.40 -5.65 4.75
C ARG A 37 5.75 -6.99 5.05
N ASN A 38 4.54 -7.21 4.57
CA ASN A 38 3.75 -8.45 4.79
C ASN A 38 3.46 -8.72 6.27
N LEU A 39 3.38 -7.67 7.08
CA LEU A 39 3.05 -7.79 8.50
C LEU A 39 1.53 -7.80 8.73
N THR A 40 0.77 -7.35 7.76
CA THR A 40 -0.68 -7.38 7.80
C THR A 40 -1.22 -7.54 6.38
N MET A 41 -2.45 -8.03 6.26
CA MET A 41 -3.12 -8.19 4.98
C MET A 41 -4.32 -7.25 4.93
N PRO A 42 -4.43 -6.42 3.89
CA PRO A 42 -5.61 -5.58 3.73
C PRO A 42 -6.81 -6.41 3.27
N SER A 43 -8.01 -5.95 3.58
CA SER A 43 -9.22 -6.54 3.03
C SER A 43 -9.31 -6.24 1.53
N ILE A 44 -10.21 -6.96 0.84
CA ILE A 44 -10.43 -6.71 -0.60
C ILE A 44 -10.87 -5.26 -0.82
N ALA A 45 -11.78 -4.75 0.01
CA ALA A 45 -12.24 -3.37 -0.09
C ALA A 45 -11.08 -2.38 0.09
N THR A 46 -10.19 -2.63 1.04
CA THR A 46 -9.03 -1.78 1.26
C THR A 46 -8.07 -1.82 0.07
N LEU A 47 -7.87 -3.00 -0.51
CA LEU A 47 -7.04 -3.13 -1.71
C LEU A 47 -7.61 -2.32 -2.88
N GLU A 48 -8.92 -2.32 -3.05
CA GLU A 48 -9.58 -1.52 -4.08
C GLU A 48 -9.33 -0.03 -3.87
N ASP A 49 -9.33 0.44 -2.63
CA ASP A 49 -9.04 1.84 -2.32
C ASP A 49 -7.59 2.21 -2.64
N ILE A 50 -6.66 1.27 -2.45
CA ILE A 50 -5.25 1.50 -2.75
C ILE A 50 -5.01 1.51 -4.26
N LEU A 51 -5.65 0.61 -4.97
CA LEU A 51 -5.51 0.50 -6.42
C LEU A 51 -6.42 1.49 -7.14
#